data_71811414a7603c5d2b715e88b1de68fc
#
_entry.id   71811414a7603c5d2b715e88b1de68fc
#
_cell.length_a   1.000
_cell.length_b   1.000
_cell.length_c   1.000
_cell.angle_alpha   90.00
_cell.angle_beta   90.00
_cell.angle_gamma   90.00
#
_symmetry.space_group_name_H-M   'P 1'
#
loop_
_entity.id
_entity.type
_entity.pdbx_description
1 polymer ?
#
loop_
_entity_poly.entity_id
_entity_poly.type
_entity_poly.pdbx_seq_one_letter_code
_entity_poly.pdbx_strand_id
1 'polypeptide(L)'
;VKEFSKLINFEKISKNKFNKELKNYINILLKLSEKTENLIVTSWILPNSEKGQYLKDFTSDDGLTKNLFKSNIQIADSLKKKTNTYFFNIDFIHRKNFLPSNQKLWFATKTPYNNKLFDNASDEFLEIIKSFSNPSKKLLIIDLDNTIWGGEVGELGWKKIKIGGHDFMGEAYLDFQKKIKSLNNKGIQLAIISKNDENNAIQAFKKNKEMFLKLEDFATWRINWNDKAKNLLEITKELNLPTDACVFIDDNPNERNRIKTSLPDVLVPDWPEDPCFFSEEISKMSCFNNNFITREDKLRTKYYKDEKKRNSRKKKFPSHEEWLASLKIKVKFEKINDSNKMRVLQLINKTNQMNLTTRRFNENQFDNLLKEKNIEANTLRVSDELGDMGLVGVYILKFKKKEAHVKKFILRCREFGRSIEKLMAYQIYLSSKKKKLKKIIFRYLKTRKKKTRLTILKIK
;
A
#
# COMPACT_ATOMS: atom_id res chain seq x y z
N VAL A 1 24.27 23.14 -6.30
CA VAL A 1 25.28 23.20 -5.25
C VAL A 1 26.60 23.52 -5.91
N LYS A 2 27.16 24.71 -5.62
CA LYS A 2 28.37 25.22 -6.30
C LYS A 2 29.59 24.31 -6.07
N GLU A 3 29.79 23.82 -4.87
CA GLU A 3 30.89 22.91 -4.56
C GLU A 3 30.74 21.56 -5.28
N PHE A 4 29.52 21.12 -5.62
CA PHE A 4 29.34 19.90 -6.39
C PHE A 4 29.81 20.03 -7.86
N SER A 5 29.64 21.21 -8.48
CA SER A 5 30.14 21.45 -9.85
C SER A 5 31.65 21.38 -9.94
N LYS A 6 32.38 21.68 -8.84
CA LYS A 6 33.84 21.54 -8.79
C LYS A 6 34.29 20.09 -8.90
N LEU A 7 33.52 19.15 -8.35
CA LEU A 7 33.80 17.70 -8.49
C LEU A 7 33.78 17.26 -9.96
N ILE A 8 32.88 17.82 -10.76
CA ILE A 8 32.78 17.52 -12.19
C ILE A 8 34.06 17.95 -12.90
N ASN A 9 34.63 19.08 -12.51
CA ASN A 9 35.86 19.63 -13.10
C ASN A 9 37.13 19.12 -12.41
N PHE A 10 37.06 18.16 -11.51
CA PHE A 10 38.17 17.64 -10.71
C PHE A 10 38.91 18.73 -9.92
N GLU A 11 38.21 19.81 -9.55
CA GLU A 11 38.73 20.85 -8.69
C GLU A 11 38.68 20.42 -7.21
N LYS A 12 39.60 20.98 -6.41
CA LYS A 12 39.60 20.73 -4.95
C LYS A 12 38.36 21.31 -4.30
N ILE A 13 37.62 20.47 -3.61
CA ILE A 13 36.42 20.85 -2.86
C ILE A 13 36.71 21.12 -1.39
N SER A 14 35.96 22.03 -0.81
CA SER A 14 35.90 22.20 0.63
C SER A 14 34.73 21.37 1.19
N LYS A 15 35.04 20.26 1.87
CA LYS A 15 34.00 19.38 2.49
C LYS A 15 33.04 20.17 3.40
N ASN A 16 33.55 21.15 4.13
CA ASN A 16 32.74 21.99 5.01
C ASN A 16 31.75 22.88 4.22
N LYS A 17 32.22 23.50 3.12
CA LYS A 17 31.36 24.30 2.25
C LYS A 17 30.32 23.43 1.55
N PHE A 18 30.74 22.28 1.03
CA PHE A 18 29.85 21.31 0.40
C PHE A 18 28.72 20.86 1.36
N ASN A 19 29.07 20.42 2.56
CA ASN A 19 28.09 20.02 3.55
C ASN A 19 27.16 21.16 3.96
N LYS A 20 27.66 22.38 4.06
CA LYS A 20 26.85 23.57 4.36
C LYS A 20 25.84 23.86 3.25
N GLU A 21 26.26 23.79 1.99
CA GLU A 21 25.37 24.00 0.85
C GLU A 21 24.29 22.92 0.74
N LEU A 22 24.67 21.64 0.92
CA LEU A 22 23.74 20.53 0.94
C LEU A 22 22.70 20.66 2.07
N LYS A 23 23.17 21.04 3.26
CA LYS A 23 22.30 21.28 4.42
C LYS A 23 21.32 22.44 4.15
N ASN A 24 21.78 23.50 3.52
CA ASN A 24 20.91 24.63 3.12
C ASN A 24 19.85 24.19 2.12
N TYR A 25 20.22 23.40 1.12
CA TYR A 25 19.25 22.81 0.15
C TYR A 25 18.20 21.96 0.85
N ILE A 26 18.61 21.06 1.76
CA ILE A 26 17.71 20.23 2.54
C ILE A 26 16.76 21.11 3.37
N ASN A 27 17.26 22.16 4.00
CA ASN A 27 16.43 23.08 4.81
C ASN A 27 15.37 23.80 3.95
N ILE A 28 15.69 24.15 2.71
CA ILE A 28 14.72 24.71 1.77
C ILE A 28 13.62 23.70 1.47
N LEU A 29 13.98 22.45 1.17
CA LEU A 29 13.01 21.37 0.91
C LEU A 29 12.09 21.12 2.11
N LEU A 30 12.65 21.10 3.33
CA LEU A 30 11.87 20.94 4.55
C LEU A 30 10.88 22.10 4.76
N LYS A 31 11.31 23.34 4.51
CA LYS A 31 10.41 24.52 4.56
C LYS A 31 9.31 24.43 3.48
N LEU A 32 9.61 23.99 2.28
CA LEU A 32 8.63 23.78 1.22
C LEU A 32 7.60 22.71 1.62
N SER A 33 8.05 21.63 2.25
CA SER A 33 7.15 20.57 2.73
C SER A 33 6.13 21.05 3.75
N GLU A 34 6.39 22.13 4.46
CA GLU A 34 5.45 22.71 5.43
C GLU A 34 4.34 23.53 4.75
N LYS A 35 4.60 24.00 3.53
CA LYS A 35 3.67 24.85 2.77
C LYS A 35 2.87 24.07 1.71
N THR A 36 3.26 22.84 1.40
CA THR A 36 2.65 22.02 0.33
C THR A 36 1.92 20.81 0.93
N GLU A 37 0.86 20.35 0.26
CA GLU A 37 0.20 19.09 0.65
C GLU A 37 1.09 17.89 0.39
N ASN A 38 1.76 17.87 -0.74
CA ASN A 38 2.71 16.83 -1.14
C ASN A 38 3.93 17.49 -1.81
N LEU A 39 5.11 17.03 -1.47
CA LEU A 39 6.37 17.46 -2.06
C LEU A 39 7.07 16.23 -2.66
N ILE A 40 7.25 16.23 -3.98
CA ILE A 40 8.06 15.23 -4.69
C ILE A 40 9.42 15.85 -4.95
N VAL A 41 10.46 15.19 -4.49
CA VAL A 41 11.86 15.57 -4.71
C VAL A 41 12.52 14.48 -5.52
N THR A 42 13.16 14.86 -6.64
CA THR A 42 13.90 13.89 -7.46
C THR A 42 15.34 13.73 -6.96
N SER A 43 15.89 12.54 -7.14
CA SER A 43 17.32 12.33 -6.95
C SER A 43 18.14 13.17 -7.93
N TRP A 44 19.35 13.50 -7.54
CA TRP A 44 20.35 14.03 -8.48
C TRP A 44 20.93 12.89 -9.30
N ILE A 45 21.21 13.16 -10.57
CA ILE A 45 21.88 12.24 -11.48
C ILE A 45 23.04 12.96 -12.16
N LEU A 46 24.02 12.20 -12.62
CA LEU A 46 25.11 12.75 -13.43
C LEU A 46 24.70 12.84 -14.90
N PRO A 47 25.22 13.84 -15.63
CA PRO A 47 25.16 13.82 -17.07
C PRO A 47 25.82 12.54 -17.64
N ASN A 48 25.30 12.00 -18.74
CA ASN A 48 25.82 10.76 -19.33
C ASN A 48 27.27 10.86 -19.82
N SER A 49 27.76 12.07 -20.05
CA SER A 49 29.14 12.33 -20.44
C SER A 49 30.15 12.17 -19.29
N GLU A 50 29.67 12.20 -18.07
CA GLU A 50 30.51 12.27 -16.87
C GLU A 50 30.77 10.87 -16.31
N LYS A 51 32.04 10.48 -16.27
CA LYS A 51 32.51 9.19 -15.73
C LYS A 51 33.21 9.30 -14.37
N GLY A 52 33.33 10.53 -13.84
CA GLY A 52 34.08 10.78 -12.61
C GLY A 52 35.52 10.32 -12.67
N GLN A 53 36.05 9.81 -11.57
CA GLN A 53 37.42 9.28 -11.47
C GLN A 53 37.57 7.85 -12.02
N TYR A 54 36.63 7.40 -12.83
CA TYR A 54 36.62 6.08 -13.44
C TYR A 54 36.68 4.94 -12.38
N LEU A 55 37.77 4.16 -12.36
CA LEU A 55 37.91 3.00 -11.45
C LEU A 55 37.93 3.38 -9.96
N LYS A 56 38.37 4.58 -9.62
CA LYS A 56 38.46 5.05 -8.22
C LYS A 56 37.32 5.93 -7.76
N ASP A 57 36.30 6.14 -8.62
CA ASP A 57 35.24 7.11 -8.33
C ASP A 57 34.41 6.78 -7.08
N PHE A 58 34.21 5.49 -6.78
CA PHE A 58 33.54 5.06 -5.54
C PHE A 58 34.47 4.98 -4.33
N THR A 59 35.76 4.77 -4.53
CA THR A 59 36.72 4.59 -3.42
C THR A 59 37.37 5.88 -3.00
N SER A 60 37.55 6.84 -3.90
CA SER A 60 38.09 8.17 -3.59
C SER A 60 37.10 9.02 -2.78
N ASP A 61 37.63 9.81 -1.84
CA ASP A 61 36.80 10.76 -1.08
C ASP A 61 36.27 11.91 -1.95
N ASP A 62 36.98 12.23 -3.00
CA ASP A 62 36.58 13.26 -3.97
C ASP A 62 35.90 12.66 -5.21
N GLY A 63 35.54 11.37 -5.16
CA GLY A 63 34.84 10.68 -6.24
C GLY A 63 33.47 11.30 -6.50
N LEU A 64 33.19 11.63 -7.75
CA LEU A 64 31.97 12.31 -8.18
C LEU A 64 30.73 11.47 -7.90
N THR A 65 30.71 10.22 -8.35
CA THR A 65 29.60 9.28 -8.12
C THR A 65 29.40 9.00 -6.64
N LYS A 66 30.49 8.77 -5.88
CA LYS A 66 30.42 8.56 -4.42
C LYS A 66 29.73 9.72 -3.71
N ASN A 67 30.09 10.96 -4.03
CA ASN A 67 29.51 12.14 -3.41
C ASN A 67 28.07 12.39 -3.88
N LEU A 68 27.73 12.05 -5.12
CA LEU A 68 26.37 12.08 -5.62
C LEU A 68 25.45 11.13 -4.81
N PHE A 69 25.86 9.87 -4.67
CA PHE A 69 25.08 8.88 -3.90
C PHE A 69 24.92 9.27 -2.43
N LYS A 70 26.03 9.74 -1.81
CA LYS A 70 25.97 10.26 -0.42
C LYS A 70 24.98 11.42 -0.30
N SER A 71 24.99 12.36 -1.22
CA SER A 71 24.08 13.51 -1.21
C SER A 71 22.64 13.08 -1.35
N ASN A 72 22.32 12.17 -2.29
CA ASN A 72 20.99 11.64 -2.48
C ASN A 72 20.48 10.89 -1.24
N ILE A 73 21.32 10.08 -0.58
CA ILE A 73 20.99 9.39 0.66
C ILE A 73 20.71 10.40 1.77
N GLN A 74 21.57 11.42 1.92
CA GLN A 74 21.40 12.43 2.96
C GLN A 74 20.12 13.25 2.77
N ILE A 75 19.76 13.60 1.54
CA ILE A 75 18.50 14.26 1.20
C ILE A 75 17.33 13.35 1.59
N ALA A 76 17.35 12.10 1.13
CA ALA A 76 16.29 11.13 1.38
C ALA A 76 16.07 10.88 2.89
N ASP A 77 17.14 10.69 3.65
CA ASP A 77 17.07 10.47 5.10
C ASP A 77 16.53 11.70 5.84
N SER A 78 16.86 12.90 5.38
CA SER A 78 16.37 14.15 5.97
C SER A 78 14.86 14.32 5.70
N LEU A 79 14.40 13.96 4.52
CA LEU A 79 13.00 14.03 4.12
C LEU A 79 12.14 12.91 4.73
N LYS A 80 12.72 11.77 5.06
CA LYS A 80 12.03 10.59 5.64
C LYS A 80 11.18 10.92 6.87
N LYS A 81 11.54 11.96 7.63
CA LYS A 81 10.81 12.41 8.82
C LYS A 81 9.47 13.10 8.49
N LYS A 82 9.21 13.46 7.26
CA LYS A 82 7.99 14.15 6.81
C LYS A 82 7.14 13.20 5.97
N THR A 83 5.89 13.00 6.32
CA THR A 83 4.98 12.04 5.64
C THR A 83 4.45 12.53 4.31
N ASN A 84 4.54 13.83 4.04
CA ASN A 84 4.11 14.44 2.79
C ASN A 84 5.27 14.70 1.81
N THR A 85 6.45 14.13 2.08
CA THR A 85 7.60 14.22 1.20
C THR A 85 7.93 12.88 0.57
N TYR A 86 8.21 12.90 -0.72
CA TYR A 86 8.48 11.71 -1.52
C TYR A 86 9.79 11.95 -2.27
N PHE A 87 10.76 11.06 -2.03
CA PHE A 87 12.03 11.11 -2.75
C PHE A 87 11.96 10.11 -3.91
N PHE A 88 11.93 10.63 -5.13
CA PHE A 88 11.80 9.85 -6.35
C PHE A 88 13.16 9.65 -7.02
N ASN A 89 13.54 8.40 -7.24
CA ASN A 89 14.76 8.08 -7.96
C ASN A 89 14.56 8.26 -9.47
N ILE A 90 14.92 9.42 -10.01
CA ILE A 90 14.78 9.73 -11.43
C ILE A 90 15.71 8.90 -12.33
N ASP A 91 16.76 8.29 -11.78
CA ASP A 91 17.66 7.40 -12.50
C ASP A 91 16.92 6.18 -13.08
N PHE A 92 15.81 5.76 -12.46
CA PHE A 92 14.94 4.72 -12.99
C PHE A 92 14.35 5.11 -14.37
N ILE A 93 13.89 6.35 -14.53
CA ILE A 93 13.38 6.86 -15.82
C ILE A 93 14.55 7.02 -16.80
N HIS A 94 15.68 7.52 -16.31
CA HIS A 94 16.87 7.75 -17.10
C HIS A 94 17.39 6.46 -17.74
N ARG A 95 17.44 5.37 -17.00
CA ARG A 95 17.88 4.05 -17.48
C ARG A 95 16.93 3.39 -18.48
N LYS A 96 15.64 3.67 -18.39
CA LYS A 96 14.64 3.17 -19.35
C LYS A 96 14.79 3.80 -20.75
N ASN A 97 15.47 4.92 -20.86
CA ASN A 97 15.61 5.65 -22.11
C ASN A 97 17.01 5.45 -22.70
N PHE A 98 17.07 4.85 -23.87
CA PHE A 98 18.31 4.79 -24.65
C PHE A 98 18.62 6.20 -25.16
N LEU A 99 19.84 6.71 -24.87
CA LEU A 99 20.27 8.07 -25.22
C LEU A 99 19.34 9.19 -24.68
N PRO A 100 19.16 9.29 -23.36
CA PRO A 100 18.22 10.25 -22.76
C PRO A 100 18.68 11.69 -22.86
N SER A 101 19.95 11.96 -23.17
CA SER A 101 20.54 13.30 -23.27
C SER A 101 20.91 13.68 -24.71
N ASN A 102 20.80 14.98 -25.03
CA ASN A 102 21.18 15.56 -26.30
C ASN A 102 22.04 16.81 -26.07
N GLN A 103 23.31 16.74 -26.42
CA GLN A 103 24.25 17.85 -26.22
C GLN A 103 23.86 19.10 -27.01
N LYS A 104 23.37 18.98 -28.25
CA LYS A 104 22.90 20.12 -29.02
C LYS A 104 21.77 20.84 -28.32
N LEU A 105 20.81 20.08 -27.78
CA LEU A 105 19.68 20.61 -27.01
C LEU A 105 20.18 21.29 -25.73
N TRP A 106 21.13 20.69 -25.01
CA TRP A 106 21.78 21.31 -23.86
C TRP A 106 22.39 22.66 -24.16
N PHE A 107 23.17 22.77 -25.25
CA PHE A 107 23.77 24.05 -25.61
C PHE A 107 22.73 25.09 -26.03
N ALA A 108 21.70 24.69 -26.76
CA ALA A 108 20.65 25.58 -27.27
C ALA A 108 19.69 26.05 -26.18
N THR A 109 19.27 25.17 -25.29
CA THR A 109 18.13 25.40 -24.36
C THR A 109 18.48 25.22 -22.90
N LYS A 110 19.68 24.71 -22.58
CA LYS A 110 20.09 24.25 -21.24
C LYS A 110 19.20 23.11 -20.69
N THR A 111 18.51 22.41 -21.59
CA THR A 111 17.72 21.24 -21.29
C THR A 111 18.42 20.00 -21.83
N PRO A 112 19.01 19.14 -20.99
CA PRO A 112 19.83 18.02 -21.45
C PRO A 112 19.01 16.85 -22.01
N TYR A 113 17.73 16.82 -21.78
CA TYR A 113 16.88 15.64 -22.00
C TYR A 113 16.05 15.75 -23.28
N ASN A 114 15.82 14.63 -23.93
CA ASN A 114 14.93 14.52 -25.08
C ASN A 114 13.45 14.42 -24.67
N ASN A 115 12.54 14.61 -25.64
CA ASN A 115 11.10 14.57 -25.38
C ASN A 115 10.65 13.22 -24.81
N LYS A 116 11.22 12.11 -25.28
CA LYS A 116 10.84 10.76 -24.81
C LYS A 116 11.11 10.58 -23.31
N LEU A 117 12.17 11.18 -22.77
CA LEU A 117 12.41 11.16 -21.33
C LEU A 117 11.35 11.96 -20.58
N PHE A 118 10.96 13.13 -21.11
CA PHE A 118 9.91 13.95 -20.49
C PHE A 118 8.55 13.24 -20.54
N ASP A 119 8.20 12.57 -21.62
CA ASP A 119 6.97 11.78 -21.73
C ASP A 119 6.93 10.67 -20.69
N ASN A 120 7.99 9.86 -20.61
CA ASN A 120 8.09 8.80 -19.62
C ASN A 120 8.10 9.33 -18.17
N ALA A 121 8.74 10.49 -17.95
CA ALA A 121 8.73 11.14 -16.64
C ALA A 121 7.33 11.63 -16.28
N SER A 122 6.61 12.21 -17.24
CA SER A 122 5.25 12.69 -17.05
C SER A 122 4.30 11.55 -16.66
N ASP A 123 4.40 10.40 -17.34
CA ASP A 123 3.61 9.22 -17.03
C ASP A 123 3.87 8.71 -15.60
N GLU A 124 5.12 8.57 -15.21
CA GLU A 124 5.49 8.15 -13.85
C GLU A 124 5.03 9.16 -12.79
N PHE A 125 5.17 10.47 -13.04
CA PHE A 125 4.70 11.49 -12.11
C PHE A 125 3.17 11.52 -12.01
N LEU A 126 2.45 11.33 -13.12
CA LEU A 126 0.99 11.20 -13.11
C LEU A 126 0.54 10.02 -12.25
N GLU A 127 1.21 8.87 -12.35
CA GLU A 127 0.90 7.71 -11.52
C GLU A 127 1.20 7.99 -10.03
N ILE A 128 2.29 8.67 -9.70
CA ILE A 128 2.56 9.11 -8.33
C ILE A 128 1.46 10.03 -7.81
N ILE A 129 1.04 11.03 -8.60
CA ILE A 129 -0.02 11.98 -8.23
C ILE A 129 -1.36 11.25 -8.04
N LYS A 130 -1.71 10.33 -8.95
CA LYS A 130 -2.90 9.49 -8.82
C LYS A 130 -2.87 8.67 -7.53
N SER A 131 -1.69 8.18 -7.11
CA SER A 131 -1.55 7.41 -5.87
C SER A 131 -1.89 8.21 -4.59
N PHE A 132 -1.77 9.54 -4.62
CA PHE A 132 -2.16 10.39 -3.50
C PHE A 132 -3.68 10.48 -3.33
N SER A 133 -4.42 10.44 -4.42
CA SER A 133 -5.87 10.59 -4.45
C SER A 133 -6.60 9.26 -4.43
N ASN A 134 -6.05 8.24 -5.07
CA ASN A 134 -6.66 6.94 -5.21
C ASN A 134 -6.10 5.94 -4.18
N PRO A 135 -6.96 5.19 -3.49
CA PRO A 135 -6.49 4.11 -2.63
C PRO A 135 -5.81 3.03 -3.49
N SER A 136 -4.63 2.60 -3.08
CA SER A 136 -3.94 1.47 -3.73
C SER A 136 -4.83 0.23 -3.75
N LYS A 137 -4.73 -0.56 -4.83
CA LYS A 137 -5.39 -1.86 -4.94
C LYS A 137 -4.91 -2.77 -3.80
N LYS A 138 -5.80 -3.63 -3.33
CA LYS A 138 -5.58 -4.43 -2.11
C LYS A 138 -5.64 -5.93 -2.36
N LEU A 139 -6.25 -6.33 -3.47
CA LEU A 139 -6.47 -7.72 -3.83
C LEU A 139 -6.04 -7.92 -5.28
N LEU A 140 -5.15 -8.89 -5.48
CA LEU A 140 -4.78 -9.42 -6.77
C LEU A 140 -5.47 -10.78 -6.92
N ILE A 141 -6.32 -10.92 -7.91
CA ILE A 141 -7.04 -12.13 -8.26
C ILE A 141 -6.40 -12.66 -9.52
N ILE A 142 -6.02 -13.94 -9.50
CA ILE A 142 -5.18 -14.54 -10.52
C ILE A 142 -5.81 -15.86 -10.95
N ASP A 143 -5.83 -16.11 -12.27
CA ASP A 143 -6.09 -17.41 -12.83
C ASP A 143 -4.90 -18.37 -12.61
N LEU A 144 -5.05 -19.64 -12.94
CA LEU A 144 -4.02 -20.68 -12.74
C LEU A 144 -3.36 -21.09 -14.05
N ASP A 145 -4.07 -21.84 -14.88
CA ASP A 145 -3.56 -22.42 -16.12
C ASP A 145 -3.10 -21.32 -17.07
N ASN A 146 -1.95 -21.50 -17.69
CA ASN A 146 -1.30 -20.53 -18.58
C ASN A 146 -1.09 -19.12 -17.96
N THR A 147 -1.37 -18.96 -16.67
CA THR A 147 -1.18 -17.72 -15.93
C THR A 147 -0.08 -17.83 -14.87
N ILE A 148 -0.15 -18.78 -13.92
CA ILE A 148 0.92 -19.00 -12.93
C ILE A 148 1.78 -20.23 -13.19
N TRP A 149 1.38 -21.06 -14.10
CA TRP A 149 2.15 -22.14 -14.73
C TRP A 149 1.69 -22.34 -16.16
N GLY A 150 2.51 -22.96 -16.99
CA GLY A 150 2.15 -23.24 -18.39
C GLY A 150 1.46 -24.59 -18.53
N GLY A 151 0.41 -24.58 -19.34
CA GLY A 151 -0.42 -25.74 -19.63
C GLY A 151 -1.61 -25.89 -18.68
N GLU A 152 -2.55 -26.75 -19.08
CA GLU A 152 -3.78 -27.02 -18.33
C GLU A 152 -3.55 -28.19 -17.37
N VAL A 153 -3.64 -27.93 -16.06
CA VAL A 153 -3.36 -28.95 -15.04
C VAL A 153 -4.37 -30.10 -15.07
N GLY A 154 -5.59 -29.83 -15.54
CA GLY A 154 -6.64 -30.85 -15.73
C GLY A 154 -6.26 -31.93 -16.75
N GLU A 155 -5.56 -31.55 -17.83
CA GLU A 155 -5.15 -32.44 -18.91
C GLU A 155 -3.77 -33.01 -18.66
N LEU A 156 -2.80 -32.17 -18.30
CA LEU A 156 -1.40 -32.54 -18.18
C LEU A 156 -1.06 -33.23 -16.84
N GLY A 157 -1.87 -32.94 -15.82
CA GLY A 157 -1.55 -33.29 -14.43
C GLY A 157 -0.41 -32.44 -13.87
N TRP A 158 -0.29 -32.43 -12.54
CA TRP A 158 0.66 -31.58 -11.80
C TRP A 158 2.14 -31.80 -12.11
N LYS A 159 2.49 -32.95 -12.72
CA LYS A 159 3.88 -33.30 -13.09
C LYS A 159 4.34 -32.65 -14.39
N LYS A 160 3.43 -32.43 -15.33
CA LYS A 160 3.75 -31.97 -16.69
C LYS A 160 3.46 -30.48 -16.95
N ILE A 161 2.87 -29.78 -15.98
CA ILE A 161 2.75 -28.33 -16.09
C ILE A 161 4.14 -27.70 -16.13
N LYS A 162 4.30 -26.63 -16.94
CA LYS A 162 5.57 -25.94 -17.11
C LYS A 162 5.79 -24.95 -15.97
N ILE A 163 6.76 -25.24 -15.13
CA ILE A 163 7.20 -24.36 -14.05
C ILE A 163 8.60 -24.79 -13.62
N GLY A 164 9.45 -23.82 -13.32
CA GLY A 164 10.82 -24.06 -12.86
C GLY A 164 11.87 -23.97 -13.94
N GLY A 165 13.13 -24.15 -13.54
CA GLY A 165 14.32 -23.81 -14.31
C GLY A 165 14.76 -24.87 -15.37
N HIS A 166 13.89 -25.76 -15.80
CA HIS A 166 14.24 -26.78 -16.78
C HIS A 166 14.06 -26.34 -18.24
N ASP A 167 13.23 -25.31 -18.45
CA ASP A 167 13.04 -24.62 -19.73
C ASP A 167 12.75 -23.15 -19.50
N PHE A 168 12.94 -22.31 -20.53
CA PHE A 168 12.77 -20.87 -20.42
C PHE A 168 11.34 -20.44 -20.08
N MET A 169 10.34 -21.19 -20.53
CA MET A 169 8.94 -20.93 -20.20
C MET A 169 8.65 -21.22 -18.73
N GLY A 170 9.17 -22.35 -18.22
CA GLY A 170 9.07 -22.70 -16.81
C GLY A 170 9.74 -21.65 -15.91
N GLU A 171 10.89 -21.12 -16.33
CA GLU A 171 11.58 -20.01 -15.64
C GLU A 171 10.75 -18.74 -15.63
N ALA A 172 10.11 -18.37 -16.75
CA ALA A 172 9.25 -17.21 -16.85
C ALA A 172 8.09 -17.26 -15.84
N TYR A 173 7.39 -18.40 -15.78
CA TYR A 173 6.32 -18.59 -14.79
C TYR A 173 6.84 -18.57 -13.34
N LEU A 174 8.01 -19.15 -13.08
CA LEU A 174 8.63 -19.12 -11.76
C LEU A 174 8.98 -17.69 -11.34
N ASP A 175 9.55 -16.89 -12.24
CA ASP A 175 9.86 -15.48 -11.95
C ASP A 175 8.59 -14.67 -11.70
N PHE A 176 7.54 -14.91 -12.49
CA PHE A 176 6.24 -14.31 -12.25
C PHE A 176 5.67 -14.64 -10.88
N GLN A 177 5.73 -15.91 -10.45
CA GLN A 177 5.32 -16.28 -9.09
C GLN A 177 6.13 -15.56 -8.00
N LYS A 178 7.45 -15.36 -8.20
CA LYS A 178 8.29 -14.59 -7.29
C LYS A 178 7.83 -13.13 -7.20
N LYS A 179 7.43 -12.49 -8.33
CA LYS A 179 6.87 -11.14 -8.34
C LYS A 179 5.54 -11.05 -7.59
N ILE A 180 4.63 -11.99 -7.82
CA ILE A 180 3.37 -12.11 -7.09
C ILE A 180 3.62 -12.24 -5.59
N LYS A 181 4.55 -13.11 -5.19
CA LYS A 181 4.94 -13.28 -3.78
C LYS A 181 5.49 -11.98 -3.19
N SER A 182 6.27 -11.22 -3.94
CA SER A 182 6.77 -9.90 -3.52
C SER A 182 5.61 -8.93 -3.23
N LEU A 183 4.57 -8.91 -4.06
CA LEU A 183 3.37 -8.11 -3.80
C LEU A 183 2.64 -8.58 -2.53
N ASN A 184 2.53 -9.90 -2.33
CA ASN A 184 1.96 -10.44 -1.10
C ASN A 184 2.74 -10.00 0.15
N ASN A 185 4.07 -10.03 0.10
CA ASN A 185 4.94 -9.57 1.17
C ASN A 185 4.78 -8.05 1.44
N LYS A 186 4.40 -7.26 0.43
CA LYS A 186 4.03 -5.85 0.58
C LYS A 186 2.61 -5.63 1.15
N GLY A 187 1.86 -6.73 1.38
CA GLY A 187 0.52 -6.69 1.98
C GLY A 187 -0.64 -6.64 0.98
N ILE A 188 -0.37 -6.91 -0.31
CA ILE A 188 -1.43 -7.17 -1.29
C ILE A 188 -1.96 -8.57 -1.06
N GLN A 189 -3.28 -8.72 -0.94
CA GLN A 189 -3.89 -10.03 -0.79
C GLN A 189 -3.92 -10.75 -2.14
N LEU A 190 -3.75 -12.06 -2.10
CA LEU A 190 -3.87 -12.91 -3.27
C LEU A 190 -5.15 -13.74 -3.18
N ALA A 191 -5.82 -13.92 -4.29
CA ALA A 191 -6.92 -14.88 -4.45
C ALA A 191 -6.82 -15.59 -5.80
N ILE A 192 -7.36 -16.80 -5.88
CA ILE A 192 -7.42 -17.56 -7.12
C ILE A 192 -8.86 -17.58 -7.63
N ILE A 193 -9.04 -17.38 -8.94
CA ILE A 193 -10.26 -17.72 -9.67
C ILE A 193 -9.86 -18.46 -10.91
N SER A 194 -10.19 -19.75 -10.98
CA SER A 194 -9.84 -20.59 -12.12
C SER A 194 -10.97 -21.54 -12.48
N LYS A 195 -11.16 -21.79 -13.77
CA LYS A 195 -12.05 -22.82 -14.30
C LYS A 195 -11.28 -24.13 -14.36
N ASN A 196 -11.32 -24.88 -13.25
CA ASN A 196 -10.55 -26.11 -13.11
C ASN A 196 -11.20 -27.06 -12.10
N ASP A 197 -10.71 -28.31 -12.03
CA ASP A 197 -10.96 -29.18 -10.92
C ASP A 197 -10.10 -28.75 -9.71
N GLU A 198 -10.76 -28.51 -8.57
CA GLU A 198 -10.09 -28.00 -7.37
C GLU A 198 -9.00 -28.96 -6.87
N ASN A 199 -9.27 -30.31 -6.94
CA ASN A 199 -8.32 -31.29 -6.44
C ASN A 199 -7.04 -31.32 -7.29
N ASN A 200 -7.16 -31.23 -8.62
CA ASN A 200 -6.02 -31.20 -9.52
C ASN A 200 -5.15 -29.96 -9.29
N ALA A 201 -5.77 -28.79 -9.19
CA ALA A 201 -5.07 -27.56 -8.90
C ALA A 201 -4.38 -27.59 -7.52
N ILE A 202 -5.04 -28.08 -6.48
CA ILE A 202 -4.46 -28.21 -5.14
C ILE A 202 -3.29 -29.19 -5.14
N GLN A 203 -3.36 -30.28 -5.92
CA GLN A 203 -2.23 -31.21 -6.05
C GLN A 203 -1.01 -30.55 -6.69
N ALA A 204 -1.20 -29.65 -7.68
CA ALA A 204 -0.11 -28.89 -8.27
C ALA A 204 0.62 -28.06 -7.21
N PHE A 205 -0.10 -27.33 -6.37
CA PHE A 205 0.50 -26.56 -5.27
C PHE A 205 1.20 -27.42 -4.21
N LYS A 206 0.68 -28.62 -3.92
CA LYS A 206 1.22 -29.47 -2.85
C LYS A 206 2.38 -30.32 -3.28
N LYS A 207 2.34 -30.86 -4.51
CA LYS A 207 3.25 -31.91 -4.97
C LYS A 207 4.35 -31.40 -5.89
N ASN A 208 4.12 -30.32 -6.63
CA ASN A 208 5.15 -29.81 -7.52
C ASN A 208 6.19 -29.03 -6.70
N LYS A 209 7.42 -29.49 -6.71
CA LYS A 209 8.54 -28.96 -5.92
C LYS A 209 9.00 -27.58 -6.43
N GLU A 210 8.83 -27.30 -7.72
CA GLU A 210 9.19 -26.03 -8.35
C GLU A 210 8.19 -24.91 -8.06
N MET A 211 7.01 -25.25 -7.51
CA MET A 211 5.98 -24.29 -7.16
C MET A 211 6.46 -23.33 -6.06
N PHE A 212 6.66 -22.06 -6.41
CA PHE A 212 7.14 -21.03 -5.47
C PHE A 212 6.02 -20.50 -4.58
N LEU A 213 4.86 -20.19 -5.18
CA LEU A 213 3.66 -19.82 -4.44
C LEU A 213 3.08 -21.06 -3.75
N LYS A 214 2.62 -20.85 -2.51
CA LYS A 214 1.96 -21.89 -1.73
C LYS A 214 0.49 -21.50 -1.49
N LEU A 215 -0.38 -22.48 -1.29
CA LEU A 215 -1.81 -22.21 -0.99
C LEU A 215 -2.00 -21.27 0.20
N GLU A 216 -1.05 -21.27 1.12
CA GLU A 216 -1.05 -20.36 2.26
C GLU A 216 -0.81 -18.88 1.92
N ASP A 217 -0.33 -18.58 0.73
CA ASP A 217 -0.16 -17.21 0.26
C ASP A 217 -1.48 -16.57 -0.18
N PHE A 218 -2.45 -17.41 -0.50
CA PHE A 218 -3.78 -16.98 -0.93
C PHE A 218 -4.72 -16.84 0.26
N ALA A 219 -5.45 -15.75 0.30
CA ALA A 219 -6.47 -15.49 1.32
C ALA A 219 -7.70 -16.38 1.12
N THR A 220 -8.06 -16.62 -0.13
CA THR A 220 -9.18 -17.49 -0.54
C THR A 220 -9.05 -17.88 -2.02
N TRP A 221 -9.87 -18.84 -2.46
CA TRP A 221 -9.95 -19.26 -3.87
C TRP A 221 -11.33 -19.70 -4.26
N ARG A 222 -11.59 -19.66 -5.59
CA ARG A 222 -12.71 -20.26 -6.30
C ARG A 222 -12.16 -21.00 -7.50
N ILE A 223 -11.98 -22.29 -7.34
CA ILE A 223 -11.53 -23.19 -8.41
C ILE A 223 -12.73 -24.06 -8.73
N ASN A 224 -13.46 -23.69 -9.77
CA ASN A 224 -14.70 -24.35 -10.20
C ASN A 224 -15.10 -23.82 -11.59
N TRP A 225 -16.11 -24.42 -12.22
CA TRP A 225 -16.59 -24.09 -13.55
C TRP A 225 -17.63 -22.97 -13.61
N ASN A 226 -17.89 -22.28 -12.49
CA ASN A 226 -18.81 -21.14 -12.44
C ASN A 226 -18.22 -19.91 -13.15
N ASP A 227 -19.10 -18.96 -13.48
CA ASP A 227 -18.73 -17.66 -14.04
C ASP A 227 -17.71 -16.94 -13.14
N LYS A 228 -16.59 -16.47 -13.73
CA LYS A 228 -15.51 -15.82 -12.98
C LYS A 228 -15.96 -14.50 -12.35
N ALA A 229 -16.89 -13.77 -12.95
CA ALA A 229 -17.42 -12.52 -12.37
C ALA A 229 -18.26 -12.80 -11.10
N LYS A 230 -19.05 -13.86 -11.09
CA LYS A 230 -19.78 -14.32 -9.90
C LYS A 230 -18.82 -14.73 -8.79
N ASN A 231 -17.81 -15.55 -9.13
CA ASN A 231 -16.76 -15.97 -8.19
C ASN A 231 -16.02 -14.76 -7.59
N LEU A 232 -15.72 -13.74 -8.40
CA LEU A 232 -15.07 -12.50 -7.94
C LEU A 232 -15.93 -11.75 -6.92
N LEU A 233 -17.22 -11.60 -7.17
CA LEU A 233 -18.16 -10.98 -6.22
C LEU A 233 -18.24 -11.76 -4.89
N GLU A 234 -18.20 -13.08 -4.95
CA GLU A 234 -18.17 -13.91 -3.73
C GLU A 234 -16.88 -13.71 -2.92
N ILE A 235 -15.72 -13.68 -3.60
CA ILE A 235 -14.43 -13.40 -2.97
C ILE A 235 -14.41 -12.01 -2.34
N THR A 236 -14.87 -10.99 -3.05
CA THR A 236 -14.90 -9.61 -2.51
C THR A 236 -15.81 -9.50 -1.29
N LYS A 237 -16.94 -10.20 -1.30
CA LYS A 237 -17.86 -10.29 -0.16
C LYS A 237 -17.23 -11.04 1.02
N GLU A 238 -16.57 -12.18 0.77
CA GLU A 238 -15.87 -12.97 1.79
C GLU A 238 -14.77 -12.16 2.47
N LEU A 239 -13.96 -11.44 1.67
CA LEU A 239 -12.85 -10.62 2.15
C LEU A 239 -13.27 -9.22 2.63
N ASN A 240 -14.55 -8.87 2.51
CA ASN A 240 -15.09 -7.54 2.82
C ASN A 240 -14.27 -6.43 2.13
N LEU A 241 -13.99 -6.62 0.84
CA LEU A 241 -13.30 -5.66 -0.02
C LEU A 241 -14.25 -5.17 -1.12
N PRO A 242 -14.21 -3.89 -1.48
CA PRO A 242 -14.96 -3.40 -2.63
C PRO A 242 -14.29 -3.82 -3.94
N THR A 243 -15.05 -3.92 -5.02
CA THR A 243 -14.55 -4.30 -6.36
C THR A 243 -13.49 -3.34 -6.89
N ASP A 244 -13.60 -2.05 -6.57
CA ASP A 244 -12.61 -1.02 -6.93
C ASP A 244 -11.24 -1.21 -6.25
N ALA A 245 -11.12 -2.11 -5.28
CA ALA A 245 -9.86 -2.49 -4.65
C ALA A 245 -9.17 -3.70 -5.31
N CYS A 246 -9.77 -4.28 -6.36
CA CYS A 246 -9.33 -5.52 -6.99
C CYS A 246 -8.58 -5.27 -8.29
N VAL A 247 -7.64 -6.17 -8.57
CA VAL A 247 -7.02 -6.38 -9.88
C VAL A 247 -7.28 -7.83 -10.28
N PHE A 248 -7.64 -8.07 -11.52
CA PHE A 248 -7.85 -9.41 -12.06
C PHE A 248 -6.89 -9.66 -13.22
N ILE A 249 -6.14 -10.76 -13.16
CA ILE A 249 -5.20 -11.21 -14.18
C ILE A 249 -5.59 -12.60 -14.65
N ASP A 250 -5.61 -12.77 -15.97
CA ASP A 250 -6.00 -13.99 -16.66
C ASP A 250 -5.33 -13.98 -18.04
N ASP A 251 -4.81 -15.12 -18.53
CA ASP A 251 -4.26 -15.22 -19.88
C ASP A 251 -5.34 -15.13 -20.95
N ASN A 252 -6.57 -15.62 -20.66
CA ASN A 252 -7.66 -15.68 -21.60
C ASN A 252 -8.32 -14.29 -21.79
N PRO A 253 -8.27 -13.69 -23.01
CA PRO A 253 -8.85 -12.38 -23.29
C PRO A 253 -10.39 -12.37 -23.13
N ASN A 254 -11.07 -13.49 -23.33
CA ASN A 254 -12.51 -13.58 -23.17
C ASN A 254 -12.91 -13.44 -21.69
N GLU A 255 -12.17 -14.09 -20.79
CA GLU A 255 -12.40 -13.97 -19.35
C GLU A 255 -12.08 -12.56 -18.86
N ARG A 256 -11.00 -11.94 -19.36
CA ARG A 256 -10.69 -10.52 -19.06
C ARG A 256 -11.82 -9.60 -19.51
N ASN A 257 -12.33 -9.76 -20.74
CA ASN A 257 -13.44 -8.96 -21.26
C ASN A 257 -14.74 -9.21 -20.49
N ARG A 258 -14.99 -10.43 -20.08
CA ARG A 258 -16.15 -10.79 -19.25
C ARG A 258 -16.13 -10.02 -17.93
N ILE A 259 -14.97 -9.95 -17.27
CA ILE A 259 -14.81 -9.19 -16.02
C ILE A 259 -14.91 -7.67 -16.29
N LYS A 260 -14.23 -7.13 -17.32
CA LYS A 260 -14.29 -5.71 -17.69
C LYS A 260 -15.76 -5.25 -17.88
N THR A 261 -16.56 -6.04 -18.57
CA THR A 261 -17.97 -5.71 -18.86
C THR A 261 -18.87 -5.85 -17.63
N SER A 262 -18.73 -6.94 -16.88
CA SER A 262 -19.62 -7.24 -15.75
C SER A 262 -19.27 -6.44 -14.48
N LEU A 263 -18.02 -6.09 -14.29
CA LEU A 263 -17.50 -5.46 -13.08
C LEU A 263 -16.53 -4.31 -13.45
N PRO A 264 -17.02 -3.19 -13.99
CA PRO A 264 -16.17 -2.12 -14.52
C PRO A 264 -15.28 -1.42 -13.47
N ASP A 265 -15.57 -1.58 -12.17
CA ASP A 265 -14.74 -1.07 -11.09
C ASP A 265 -13.47 -1.90 -10.84
N VAL A 266 -13.44 -3.15 -11.31
CA VAL A 266 -12.26 -4.03 -11.21
C VAL A 266 -11.23 -3.59 -12.24
N LEU A 267 -9.99 -3.42 -11.81
CA LEU A 267 -8.89 -3.18 -12.73
C LEU A 267 -8.50 -4.50 -13.42
N VAL A 268 -8.71 -4.56 -14.72
CA VAL A 268 -8.26 -5.68 -15.56
C VAL A 268 -7.26 -5.12 -16.56
N PRO A 269 -5.95 -5.32 -16.37
CA PRO A 269 -4.93 -4.83 -17.28
C PRO A 269 -5.00 -5.54 -18.63
N ASP A 270 -4.47 -4.89 -19.64
CA ASP A 270 -4.12 -5.61 -20.87
C ASP A 270 -2.92 -6.49 -20.52
N TRP A 271 -3.04 -7.78 -20.84
CA TRP A 271 -2.09 -8.79 -20.40
C TRP A 271 -1.36 -9.37 -21.60
N PRO A 272 -0.05 -9.50 -21.57
CA PRO A 272 0.70 -10.07 -22.70
C PRO A 272 0.37 -11.55 -22.88
N GLU A 273 0.52 -12.03 -24.12
CA GLU A 273 0.32 -13.43 -24.46
C GLU A 273 1.54 -14.28 -24.06
N ASP A 274 2.75 -13.68 -24.18
CA ASP A 274 3.99 -14.37 -23.88
C ASP A 274 4.31 -14.23 -22.37
N PRO A 275 4.43 -15.37 -21.64
CA PRO A 275 4.75 -15.40 -20.22
C PRO A 275 6.08 -14.73 -19.84
N CYS A 276 7.02 -14.63 -20.78
CA CYS A 276 8.30 -13.94 -20.55
C CYS A 276 8.13 -12.47 -20.16
N PHE A 277 7.02 -11.85 -20.52
CA PHE A 277 6.71 -10.45 -20.17
C PHE A 277 5.85 -10.29 -18.91
N PHE A 278 5.30 -11.36 -18.34
CA PHE A 278 4.40 -11.28 -17.16
C PHE A 278 5.04 -10.58 -15.97
N SER A 279 6.29 -10.91 -15.68
CA SER A 279 7.06 -10.30 -14.57
C SER A 279 7.30 -8.82 -14.77
N GLU A 280 7.51 -8.39 -16.00
CA GLU A 280 7.71 -6.98 -16.34
C GLU A 280 6.38 -6.23 -16.21
N GLU A 281 5.29 -6.76 -16.77
CA GLU A 281 3.98 -6.12 -16.73
C GLU A 281 3.46 -5.92 -15.31
N ILE A 282 3.53 -6.95 -14.46
CA ILE A 282 3.11 -6.78 -13.07
C ILE A 282 3.98 -5.79 -12.30
N SER A 283 5.27 -5.69 -12.65
CA SER A 283 6.21 -4.74 -12.05
C SER A 283 5.93 -3.28 -12.44
N LYS A 284 5.35 -3.04 -13.61
CA LYS A 284 4.92 -1.71 -14.09
C LYS A 284 3.65 -1.22 -13.39
N MET A 285 2.89 -2.09 -12.73
CA MET A 285 1.60 -1.76 -12.15
C MET A 285 1.75 -0.88 -10.90
N SER A 286 1.68 0.43 -11.08
CA SER A 286 1.72 1.45 -10.02
C SER A 286 0.53 1.38 -9.05
N CYS A 287 -0.58 0.76 -9.46
CA CYS A 287 -1.79 0.63 -8.65
C CYS A 287 -1.58 -0.13 -7.33
N PHE A 288 -0.49 -0.91 -7.22
CA PHE A 288 -0.09 -1.59 -5.99
C PHE A 288 0.86 -0.78 -5.11
N ASN A 289 1.32 0.38 -5.57
CA ASN A 289 2.24 1.20 -4.80
C ASN A 289 1.55 1.75 -3.55
N ASN A 290 2.16 1.51 -2.41
CA ASN A 290 1.77 2.08 -1.14
C ASN A 290 2.87 3.03 -0.68
N ASN A 291 2.51 4.24 -0.31
CA ASN A 291 3.45 5.23 0.20
C ASN A 291 4.16 4.77 1.49
N PHE A 292 3.52 3.88 2.25
CA PHE A 292 4.08 3.29 3.47
C PHE A 292 3.61 1.84 3.61
N ILE A 293 4.55 0.94 3.88
CA ILE A 293 4.26 -0.46 4.24
C ILE A 293 4.43 -0.59 5.76
N THR A 294 3.35 -0.85 6.46
CA THR A 294 3.39 -1.07 7.91
C THR A 294 3.53 -2.56 8.24
N ARG A 295 3.89 -2.85 9.51
CA ARG A 295 3.91 -4.23 10.02
C ARG A 295 2.55 -4.92 9.83
N GLU A 296 1.46 -4.20 10.04
CA GLU A 296 0.10 -4.71 9.86
C GLU A 296 -0.24 -4.97 8.39
N ASP A 297 0.33 -4.23 7.44
CA ASP A 297 0.16 -4.54 6.02
C ASP A 297 0.81 -5.89 5.69
N LYS A 298 2.00 -6.18 6.22
CA LYS A 298 2.69 -7.48 6.06
C LYS A 298 1.92 -8.65 6.68
N LEU A 299 1.20 -8.41 7.79
CA LEU A 299 0.40 -9.43 8.47
C LEU A 299 -1.02 -9.56 7.90
N ARG A 300 -1.35 -8.84 6.83
CA ARG A 300 -2.72 -8.75 6.31
C ARG A 300 -3.29 -10.11 5.90
N THR A 301 -2.52 -10.95 5.22
CA THR A 301 -2.94 -12.31 4.82
C THR A 301 -3.28 -13.16 6.05
N LYS A 302 -2.47 -13.10 7.10
CA LYS A 302 -2.75 -13.77 8.37
C LYS A 302 -4.08 -13.29 8.97
N TYR A 303 -4.31 -11.98 8.99
CA TYR A 303 -5.57 -11.43 9.53
C TYR A 303 -6.81 -11.88 8.75
N TYR A 304 -6.72 -12.06 7.42
CA TYR A 304 -7.83 -12.60 6.63
C TYR A 304 -8.09 -14.08 6.94
N LYS A 305 -7.04 -14.88 7.10
CA LYS A 305 -7.19 -16.29 7.50
C LYS A 305 -7.81 -16.43 8.89
N ASP A 306 -7.36 -15.61 9.83
CA ASP A 306 -7.92 -15.62 11.18
C ASP A 306 -9.39 -15.17 11.15
N GLU A 307 -9.73 -14.21 10.28
CA GLU A 307 -11.12 -13.79 10.07
C GLU A 307 -12.00 -14.87 9.46
N LYS A 308 -11.47 -15.63 8.49
CA LYS A 308 -12.18 -16.80 7.94
C LYS A 308 -12.45 -17.84 9.01
N LYS A 309 -11.48 -18.10 9.91
CA LYS A 309 -11.68 -18.99 11.06
C LYS A 309 -12.76 -18.47 12.00
N ARG A 310 -12.79 -17.14 12.28
CA ARG A 310 -13.84 -16.52 13.12
C ARG A 310 -15.22 -16.67 12.50
N ASN A 311 -15.34 -16.43 11.21
CA ASN A 311 -16.59 -16.55 10.48
C ASN A 311 -17.09 -18.00 10.39
N SER A 312 -16.19 -18.96 10.25
CA SER A 312 -16.54 -20.40 10.30
C SER A 312 -17.01 -20.82 11.69
N ARG A 313 -16.35 -20.33 12.75
CA ARG A 313 -16.79 -20.56 14.13
C ARG A 313 -18.18 -19.97 14.40
N LYS A 314 -18.46 -18.76 13.86
CA LYS A 314 -19.76 -18.10 14.04
C LYS A 314 -20.94 -18.97 13.63
N LYS A 315 -20.79 -19.77 12.58
CA LYS A 315 -21.84 -20.68 12.09
C LYS A 315 -22.16 -21.84 13.05
N LYS A 316 -21.27 -22.10 14.02
CA LYS A 316 -21.41 -23.21 14.99
C LYS A 316 -22.11 -22.82 16.28
N PHE A 317 -22.39 -21.52 16.47
CA PHE A 317 -23.02 -21.01 17.69
C PHE A 317 -24.47 -20.63 17.43
N PRO A 318 -25.39 -20.97 18.36
CA PRO A 318 -26.83 -20.67 18.21
C PRO A 318 -27.11 -19.17 18.23
N SER A 319 -26.34 -18.38 19.02
CA SER A 319 -26.54 -16.95 19.16
C SER A 319 -25.28 -16.14 18.85
N HIS A 320 -25.49 -14.88 18.49
CA HIS A 320 -24.38 -13.94 18.25
C HIS A 320 -23.59 -13.63 19.54
N GLU A 321 -24.29 -13.63 20.68
CA GLU A 321 -23.72 -13.33 21.99
C GLU A 321 -22.81 -14.46 22.46
N GLU A 322 -23.22 -15.70 22.32
CA GLU A 322 -22.40 -16.88 22.64
C GLU A 322 -21.15 -16.95 21.77
N TRP A 323 -21.31 -16.64 20.46
CA TRP A 323 -20.16 -16.56 19.58
C TRP A 323 -19.17 -15.47 20.03
N LEU A 324 -19.64 -14.26 20.39
CA LEU A 324 -18.78 -13.20 20.91
C LEU A 324 -18.06 -13.60 22.20
N ALA A 325 -18.76 -14.23 23.12
CA ALA A 325 -18.20 -14.74 24.37
C ALA A 325 -17.07 -15.75 24.11
N SER A 326 -17.27 -16.63 23.11
CA SER A 326 -16.27 -17.65 22.74
C SER A 326 -14.98 -17.07 22.17
N LEU A 327 -14.99 -15.85 21.65
CA LEU A 327 -13.80 -15.20 21.11
C LEU A 327 -12.87 -14.63 22.21
N LYS A 328 -13.35 -14.44 23.42
CA LYS A 328 -12.60 -13.86 24.55
C LYS A 328 -11.87 -12.57 24.14
N ILE A 329 -12.60 -11.65 23.53
CA ILE A 329 -12.05 -10.40 22.98
C ILE A 329 -11.46 -9.55 24.10
N LYS A 330 -10.19 -9.14 23.91
CA LYS A 330 -9.48 -8.20 24.78
C LYS A 330 -9.27 -6.88 24.05
N VAL A 331 -9.66 -5.78 24.68
CA VAL A 331 -9.50 -4.43 24.13
C VAL A 331 -8.62 -3.61 25.04
N LYS A 332 -7.57 -3.01 24.49
CA LYS A 332 -6.67 -2.12 25.19
C LYS A 332 -6.76 -0.72 24.60
N PHE A 333 -7.02 0.27 25.46
CA PHE A 333 -6.99 1.67 25.10
C PHE A 333 -5.61 2.24 25.40
N GLU A 334 -5.01 2.95 24.45
CA GLU A 334 -3.68 3.55 24.57
C GLU A 334 -3.73 4.98 24.07
N LYS A 335 -2.95 5.87 24.68
CA LYS A 335 -2.78 7.24 24.16
C LYS A 335 -2.00 7.21 22.83
N ILE A 336 -2.26 8.20 21.98
CA ILE A 336 -1.43 8.41 20.79
C ILE A 336 -0.06 8.91 21.26
N ASN A 337 0.99 8.28 20.75
CA ASN A 337 2.40 8.61 21.01
C ASN A 337 3.23 8.42 19.73
N ASP A 338 4.51 8.74 19.76
CA ASP A 338 5.38 8.68 18.58
C ASP A 338 5.47 7.28 17.95
N SER A 339 5.37 6.22 18.76
CA SER A 339 5.46 4.83 18.25
C SER A 339 4.22 4.38 17.48
N ASN A 340 3.03 4.91 17.81
CA ASN A 340 1.77 4.54 17.17
C ASN A 340 1.17 5.62 16.25
N LYS A 341 1.68 6.87 16.32
CA LYS A 341 1.18 8.04 15.59
C LYS A 341 1.06 7.80 14.08
N MET A 342 2.10 7.26 13.45
CA MET A 342 2.11 6.98 12.01
C MET A 342 1.03 5.97 11.62
N ARG A 343 0.82 4.95 12.45
CA ARG A 343 -0.23 3.97 12.23
C ARG A 343 -1.62 4.58 12.40
N VAL A 344 -1.79 5.46 13.37
CA VAL A 344 -3.04 6.23 13.57
C VAL A 344 -3.36 7.07 12.35
N LEU A 345 -2.38 7.84 11.87
CA LEU A 345 -2.54 8.67 10.68
C LEU A 345 -2.92 7.84 9.44
N GLN A 346 -2.25 6.70 9.25
CA GLN A 346 -2.60 5.75 8.20
C GLN A 346 -4.05 5.24 8.33
N LEU A 347 -4.49 4.90 9.54
CA LEU A 347 -5.84 4.42 9.79
C LEU A 347 -6.89 5.50 9.50
N ILE A 348 -6.63 6.75 9.91
CA ILE A 348 -7.47 7.90 9.62
C ILE A 348 -7.63 8.11 8.11
N ASN A 349 -6.52 8.02 7.37
CA ASN A 349 -6.51 8.31 5.93
C ASN A 349 -7.02 7.17 5.05
N LYS A 350 -6.86 5.91 5.49
CA LYS A 350 -7.29 4.72 4.73
C LYS A 350 -8.71 4.24 5.06
N THR A 351 -9.34 4.69 6.17
CA THR A 351 -10.67 4.22 6.57
C THR A 351 -11.76 5.14 6.04
N ASN A 352 -12.67 4.59 5.22
CA ASN A 352 -13.77 5.34 4.62
C ASN A 352 -15.13 5.07 5.31
N GLN A 353 -15.45 3.82 5.66
CA GLN A 353 -16.80 3.42 6.13
C GLN A 353 -17.14 3.97 7.52
N MET A 354 -16.19 3.95 8.46
CA MET A 354 -16.38 4.49 9.82
C MET A 354 -15.41 5.64 10.10
N ASN A 355 -15.30 6.56 9.15
CA ASN A 355 -14.70 7.86 9.38
C ASN A 355 -15.82 8.90 9.34
N LEU A 356 -16.34 9.30 10.48
CA LEU A 356 -17.54 10.15 10.58
C LEU A 356 -17.40 11.46 9.78
N THR A 357 -16.21 12.04 9.73
CA THR A 357 -15.98 13.35 9.10
C THR A 357 -15.26 13.27 7.75
N THR A 358 -14.77 12.09 7.33
CA THR A 358 -13.97 11.88 6.10
C THR A 358 -12.73 12.75 5.92
N ARG A 359 -12.48 13.70 6.80
CA ARG A 359 -11.33 14.58 6.73
C ARG A 359 -10.04 13.78 6.89
N ARG A 360 -9.16 13.85 5.92
CA ARG A 360 -7.80 13.31 5.94
C ARG A 360 -6.84 14.34 6.52
N PHE A 361 -5.69 13.89 6.99
CA PHE A 361 -4.65 14.74 7.54
C PHE A 361 -3.31 14.38 6.92
N ASN A 362 -2.49 15.40 6.67
CA ASN A 362 -1.05 15.20 6.62
C ASN A 362 -0.47 15.19 8.04
N GLU A 363 0.81 14.88 8.18
CA GLU A 363 1.44 14.75 9.50
C GLU A 363 1.41 16.06 10.28
N ASN A 364 1.76 17.18 9.64
CA ASN A 364 1.76 18.50 10.29
C ASN A 364 0.36 18.88 10.78
N GLN A 365 -0.67 18.65 9.97
CA GLN A 365 -2.05 18.91 10.38
C GLN A 365 -2.49 18.01 11.55
N PHE A 366 -2.01 16.77 11.54
CA PHE A 366 -2.30 15.83 12.62
C PHE A 366 -1.57 16.20 13.90
N ASP A 367 -0.31 16.62 13.82
CA ASP A 367 0.48 17.11 14.95
C ASP A 367 -0.13 18.37 15.55
N ASN A 368 -0.53 19.30 14.70
CA ASN A 368 -1.21 20.50 15.15
C ASN A 368 -2.52 20.18 15.87
N LEU A 369 -3.30 19.21 15.36
CA LEU A 369 -4.51 18.74 16.03
C LEU A 369 -4.19 18.15 17.41
N LEU A 370 -3.15 17.31 17.53
CA LEU A 370 -2.78 16.69 18.80
C LEU A 370 -2.24 17.69 19.82
N LYS A 371 -1.63 18.79 19.37
CA LYS A 371 -1.12 19.89 20.23
C LYS A 371 -2.20 20.87 20.67
N GLU A 372 -3.41 20.81 20.09
CA GLU A 372 -4.50 21.71 20.50
C GLU A 372 -4.84 21.51 22.00
N LYS A 373 -5.10 22.59 22.71
CA LYS A 373 -5.57 22.54 24.12
C LYS A 373 -6.89 21.79 24.22
N ASN A 374 -7.06 21.01 25.30
CA ASN A 374 -8.27 20.23 25.59
C ASN A 374 -8.58 19.11 24.57
N ILE A 375 -7.55 18.52 23.99
CA ILE A 375 -7.66 17.31 23.16
C ILE A 375 -7.39 16.07 24.02
N GLU A 376 -8.21 15.03 23.81
CA GLU A 376 -7.95 13.67 24.26
C GLU A 376 -7.97 12.76 23.03
N ALA A 377 -6.88 12.05 22.80
CA ALA A 377 -6.70 11.21 21.63
C ALA A 377 -6.23 9.82 22.04
N ASN A 378 -7.06 8.82 21.75
CA ASN A 378 -6.81 7.42 22.14
C ASN A 378 -6.96 6.48 20.95
N THR A 379 -6.20 5.39 21.02
CA THR A 379 -6.24 4.26 20.09
C THR A 379 -6.84 3.05 20.76
N LEU A 380 -7.34 2.13 19.96
CA LEU A 380 -7.79 0.81 20.39
C LEU A 380 -6.94 -0.27 19.74
N ARG A 381 -6.37 -1.13 20.56
CA ARG A 381 -5.78 -2.38 20.15
C ARG A 381 -6.69 -3.52 20.56
N VAL A 382 -6.91 -4.48 19.68
CA VAL A 382 -7.83 -5.59 19.89
C VAL A 382 -7.10 -6.90 19.65
N SER A 383 -7.34 -7.89 20.51
CA SER A 383 -6.89 -9.27 20.34
C SER A 383 -7.99 -10.23 20.79
N ASP A 384 -7.94 -11.46 20.29
CA ASP A 384 -8.79 -12.56 20.74
C ASP A 384 -8.00 -13.87 20.77
N GLU A 385 -8.66 -15.01 21.05
CA GLU A 385 -8.00 -16.33 21.04
C GLU A 385 -7.36 -16.72 19.72
N LEU A 386 -7.84 -16.17 18.59
CA LEU A 386 -7.33 -16.47 17.27
C LEU A 386 -6.15 -15.57 16.86
N GLY A 387 -5.91 -14.48 17.57
CA GLY A 387 -4.74 -13.64 17.34
C GLY A 387 -4.90 -12.16 17.67
N ASP A 388 -3.78 -11.42 17.55
CA ASP A 388 -3.72 -9.96 17.69
C ASP A 388 -4.16 -9.30 16.38
N MET A 389 -5.18 -8.47 16.44
CA MET A 389 -5.70 -7.69 15.30
C MET A 389 -4.97 -6.35 15.15
N GLY A 390 -4.09 -6.01 16.08
CA GLY A 390 -3.32 -4.78 16.10
C GLY A 390 -4.14 -3.55 16.47
N LEU A 391 -3.69 -2.38 16.02
CA LEU A 391 -4.40 -1.12 16.20
C LEU A 391 -5.56 -1.03 15.22
N VAL A 392 -6.79 -1.10 15.74
CA VAL A 392 -8.02 -1.21 14.93
C VAL A 392 -8.91 0.03 14.99
N GLY A 393 -8.78 0.86 16.02
CA GLY A 393 -9.64 2.03 16.19
C GLY A 393 -8.91 3.24 16.76
N VAL A 394 -9.51 4.42 16.53
CA VAL A 394 -9.04 5.71 17.03
C VAL A 394 -10.24 6.58 17.33
N TYR A 395 -10.21 7.26 18.46
CA TYR A 395 -11.09 8.40 18.71
C TYR A 395 -10.31 9.61 19.20
N ILE A 396 -10.78 10.79 18.80
CA ILE A 396 -10.21 12.08 19.19
C ILE A 396 -11.34 12.98 19.65
N LEU A 397 -11.24 13.46 20.88
CA LEU A 397 -12.19 14.35 21.52
C LEU A 397 -11.57 15.74 21.68
N LYS A 398 -12.38 16.77 21.48
CA LYS A 398 -12.05 18.14 21.85
C LYS A 398 -13.07 18.63 22.86
N PHE A 399 -12.62 19.00 24.02
CA PHE A 399 -13.47 19.52 25.09
C PHE A 399 -13.65 21.02 24.96
N LYS A 400 -14.90 21.49 24.96
CA LYS A 400 -15.27 22.91 24.90
C LYS A 400 -16.35 23.20 25.93
N LYS A 401 -16.09 24.12 26.88
CA LYS A 401 -17.05 24.48 27.95
C LYS A 401 -17.63 23.21 28.63
N LYS A 402 -18.93 22.92 28.43
CA LYS A 402 -19.64 21.77 28.97
C LYS A 402 -19.91 20.66 27.94
N GLU A 403 -19.17 20.62 26.83
CA GLU A 403 -19.40 19.73 25.69
C GLU A 403 -18.14 18.97 25.27
N ALA A 404 -18.31 17.71 24.90
CA ALA A 404 -17.30 16.88 24.24
C ALA A 404 -17.60 16.81 22.73
N HIS A 405 -16.73 17.34 21.90
CA HIS A 405 -16.83 17.25 20.45
C HIS A 405 -16.00 16.09 19.93
N VAL A 406 -16.61 15.08 19.35
CA VAL A 406 -15.94 13.95 18.72
C VAL A 406 -15.36 14.39 17.36
N LYS A 407 -14.07 14.67 17.32
CA LYS A 407 -13.35 15.12 16.12
C LYS A 407 -13.08 13.94 15.18
N LYS A 408 -12.76 12.78 15.73
CA LYS A 408 -12.55 11.52 15.01
C LYS A 408 -13.18 10.37 15.78
N PHE A 409 -13.80 9.47 15.02
CA PHE A 409 -14.27 8.18 15.48
C PHE A 409 -14.07 7.21 14.33
N ILE A 410 -13.08 6.35 14.44
CA ILE A 410 -12.62 5.48 13.36
C ILE A 410 -12.46 4.08 13.90
N LEU A 411 -13.03 3.13 13.19
CA LEU A 411 -12.88 1.70 13.46
C LEU A 411 -12.71 0.97 12.13
N ARG A 412 -11.83 -0.03 12.07
CA ARG A 412 -11.66 -0.87 10.88
C ARG A 412 -12.92 -1.67 10.61
N CYS A 413 -13.26 -1.80 9.32
CA CYS A 413 -14.52 -2.44 8.91
C CYS A 413 -14.67 -3.90 9.37
N ARG A 414 -13.56 -4.62 9.53
CA ARG A 414 -13.56 -6.03 9.96
C ARG A 414 -14.01 -6.24 11.41
N GLU A 415 -13.84 -5.22 12.23
CA GLU A 415 -14.16 -5.30 13.66
C GLU A 415 -15.63 -4.95 13.96
N PHE A 416 -16.42 -4.63 12.93
CA PHE A 416 -17.84 -4.35 13.07
C PHE A 416 -18.63 -5.59 13.49
N GLY A 417 -19.65 -5.33 14.31
CA GLY A 417 -20.54 -6.36 14.79
C GLY A 417 -19.95 -7.21 15.91
N ARG A 418 -18.81 -6.77 16.49
CA ARG A 418 -18.21 -7.40 17.68
C ARG A 418 -18.36 -6.55 18.94
N SER A 419 -19.27 -5.60 18.93
CA SER A 419 -19.53 -4.65 20.02
C SER A 419 -18.35 -3.73 20.38
N ILE A 420 -17.27 -3.72 19.58
CA ILE A 420 -16.12 -2.85 19.78
C ILE A 420 -16.51 -1.38 19.58
N GLU A 421 -17.38 -1.11 18.61
CA GLU A 421 -17.94 0.22 18.36
C GLU A 421 -18.74 0.75 19.55
N LYS A 422 -19.49 -0.12 20.23
CA LYS A 422 -20.24 0.21 21.45
C LYS A 422 -19.28 0.53 22.61
N LEU A 423 -18.23 -0.28 22.75
CA LEU A 423 -17.20 -0.09 23.77
C LEU A 423 -16.44 1.24 23.56
N MET A 424 -16.11 1.60 22.30
CA MET A 424 -15.53 2.90 21.99
C MET A 424 -16.46 4.06 22.40
N ALA A 425 -17.74 3.96 22.07
CA ALA A 425 -18.72 4.98 22.43
C ALA A 425 -18.88 5.09 23.95
N TYR A 426 -18.88 3.95 24.65
CA TYR A 426 -18.93 3.92 26.11
C TYR A 426 -17.68 4.56 26.74
N GLN A 427 -16.50 4.32 26.20
CA GLN A 427 -15.27 4.94 26.68
C GLN A 427 -15.29 6.47 26.49
N ILE A 428 -15.84 6.96 25.39
CA ILE A 428 -16.07 8.40 25.15
C ILE A 428 -17.03 8.97 26.21
N TYR A 429 -18.09 8.22 26.53
CA TYR A 429 -19.03 8.60 27.59
C TYR A 429 -18.32 8.70 28.96
N LEU A 430 -17.52 7.69 29.34
CA LEU A 430 -16.76 7.71 30.59
C LEU A 430 -15.79 8.89 30.68
N SER A 431 -15.04 9.18 29.59
CA SER A 431 -14.14 10.35 29.53
C SER A 431 -14.91 11.66 29.71
N SER A 432 -16.11 11.76 29.11
CA SER A 432 -16.98 12.94 29.23
C SER A 432 -17.56 13.09 30.64
N LYS A 433 -18.01 11.99 31.23
CA LYS A 433 -18.55 11.94 32.61
C LYS A 433 -17.49 12.35 33.64
N LYS A 434 -16.26 11.82 33.50
CA LYS A 434 -15.11 12.19 34.38
C LYS A 434 -14.85 13.70 34.38
N LYS A 435 -15.08 14.38 33.25
CA LYS A 435 -14.94 15.84 33.10
C LYS A 435 -16.23 16.63 33.41
N LYS A 436 -17.26 15.98 33.91
CA LYS A 436 -18.58 16.58 34.23
C LYS A 436 -19.20 17.33 33.06
N LEU A 437 -19.07 16.80 31.84
CA LEU A 437 -19.63 17.40 30.63
C LEU A 437 -21.10 17.02 30.46
N LYS A 438 -21.91 17.93 29.87
CA LYS A 438 -23.35 17.75 29.72
C LYS A 438 -23.77 17.16 28.39
N LYS A 439 -22.92 17.30 27.33
CA LYS A 439 -23.25 16.87 25.96
C LYS A 439 -22.06 16.26 25.26
N ILE A 440 -22.31 15.23 24.44
CA ILE A 440 -21.36 14.62 23.52
C ILE A 440 -21.87 14.88 22.10
N ILE A 441 -21.06 15.54 21.27
CA ILE A 441 -21.44 15.97 19.93
C ILE A 441 -20.65 15.17 18.90
N PHE A 442 -21.36 14.40 18.09
CA PHE A 442 -20.85 13.70 16.93
C PHE A 442 -21.19 14.49 15.66
N ARG A 443 -20.19 14.80 14.82
CA ARG A 443 -20.42 15.37 13.50
C ARG A 443 -20.34 14.28 12.44
N TYR A 444 -21.42 14.07 11.71
CA TYR A 444 -21.50 13.08 10.65
C TYR A 444 -21.64 13.77 9.28
N LEU A 445 -20.77 13.37 8.31
CA LEU A 445 -20.87 13.80 6.92
C LEU A 445 -21.30 12.59 6.06
N LYS A 446 -22.49 12.66 5.48
CA LYS A 446 -23.02 11.63 4.57
C LYS A 446 -22.23 11.65 3.26
N THR A 447 -21.79 10.49 2.79
CA THR A 447 -21.12 10.31 1.49
C THR A 447 -21.67 9.09 0.77
N ARG A 448 -21.55 9.03 -0.58
CA ARG A 448 -22.02 7.87 -1.39
C ARG A 448 -21.44 6.52 -0.91
N LYS A 449 -20.21 6.49 -0.37
CA LYS A 449 -19.53 5.28 0.14
C LYS A 449 -19.91 4.91 1.59
N LYS A 450 -20.63 5.77 2.29
CA LYS A 450 -21.12 5.52 3.65
C LYS A 450 -22.57 5.03 3.59
N LYS A 451 -22.79 3.85 3.03
CA LYS A 451 -24.07 3.17 3.19
C LYS A 451 -24.18 2.72 4.64
N THR A 452 -25.01 3.44 5.40
CA THR A 452 -25.65 3.05 6.66
C THR A 452 -24.73 2.67 7.85
N ARG A 453 -24.90 3.35 8.93
CA ARG A 453 -25.28 2.78 10.26
C ARG A 453 -25.25 3.88 11.33
N LEU A 454 -26.12 4.86 11.15
CA LEU A 454 -26.52 5.80 12.22
C LEU A 454 -27.13 5.08 13.45
N THR A 455 -27.50 3.81 13.30
CA THR A 455 -28.10 2.98 14.38
C THR A 455 -27.14 2.79 15.57
N ILE A 456 -25.83 2.93 15.39
CA ILE A 456 -24.84 2.77 16.45
C ILE A 456 -24.82 3.99 17.42
N LEU A 457 -25.30 5.14 16.98
CA LEU A 457 -25.27 6.39 17.76
C LEU A 457 -26.58 6.65 18.53
N LYS A 458 -27.58 5.78 18.42
CA LYS A 458 -28.74 5.78 19.31
C LYS A 458 -28.40 5.07 20.62
N ILE A 459 -27.51 5.66 21.40
CA ILE A 459 -27.34 5.32 22.82
C ILE A 459 -28.34 6.19 23.56
N LYS A 460 -29.40 5.55 24.09
CA LYS A 460 -30.28 6.16 25.05
C LYS A 460 -29.55 6.47 26.34
#